data_311d5b24299aa07e9dab2b3984aa5ae2
#
_entry.id   311d5b24299aa07e9dab2b3984aa5ae2
#
_cell.length_a   1.000
_cell.length_b   1.000
_cell.length_c   1.000
_cell.angle_alpha   90.00
_cell.angle_beta   90.00
_cell.angle_gamma   90.00
#
_symmetry.space_group_name_H-M   'P 1'
#
loop_
_entity.id
_entity.type
_entity.pdbx_description
1 polymer ?
#
loop_
_entity_poly.entity_id
_entity_poly.type
_entity_poly.pdbx_seq_one_letter_code
_entity_poly.pdbx_strand_id
1 'polypeptide(L)'
;MHFAIVEDLDTDQARLTDLIGRDCAQHGETAEFSLYSTAKDFLADFRPGLCSAVFLDIMLEDELNGIDTAWKVREQDESLPIIFTTTEKGFALDSYGIHALDFLVKPVQPEALSWCLGRLRTEVAAPEYLYVKEKGVDDQVTIPHCILLNDLIDTESIARVCVLHTVTGDLSIIQKHGDLIELLPKTGRFYEYARGRIVNFSFVVSIDTCGELLLKDGRRLFCSRRKAKDTVEAYRQFQFAQLRSKGV
;
A
#
# COMPACT_ATOMS: atom_id res chain seq x y z
N MET A 1 7.24 -21.51 -3.77
CA MET A 1 7.16 -20.16 -4.36
C MET A 1 8.40 -19.87 -5.16
N HIS A 2 8.28 -19.18 -6.29
CA HIS A 2 9.42 -18.77 -7.11
C HIS A 2 9.66 -17.26 -6.98
N PHE A 3 10.87 -16.85 -6.66
CA PHE A 3 11.26 -15.46 -6.44
C PHE A 3 12.29 -15.02 -7.47
N ALA A 4 12.10 -13.85 -8.08
CA ALA A 4 13.16 -13.17 -8.81
C ALA A 4 13.86 -12.21 -7.84
N ILE A 5 15.19 -12.17 -7.87
CA ILE A 5 16.02 -11.25 -7.08
C ILE A 5 16.91 -10.51 -8.05
N VAL A 6 16.77 -9.19 -8.10
CA VAL A 6 17.57 -8.29 -8.94
C VAL A 6 18.42 -7.44 -8.00
N GLU A 7 19.69 -7.77 -7.91
CA GLU A 7 20.65 -7.24 -6.94
C GLU A 7 22.05 -7.38 -7.51
N ASP A 8 22.82 -6.33 -7.58
CA ASP A 8 24.17 -6.30 -8.15
C ASP A 8 25.25 -6.74 -7.17
N LEU A 9 24.99 -6.69 -5.87
CA LEU A 9 25.92 -7.16 -4.84
C LEU A 9 25.66 -8.62 -4.48
N ASP A 10 26.59 -9.52 -4.85
CA ASP A 10 26.50 -10.96 -4.54
C ASP A 10 26.26 -11.24 -3.06
N THR A 11 26.81 -10.43 -2.16
CA THR A 11 26.64 -10.59 -0.70
C THR A 11 25.22 -10.32 -0.26
N ASP A 12 24.55 -9.30 -0.81
CA ASP A 12 23.17 -8.95 -0.48
C ASP A 12 22.19 -9.93 -1.14
N GLN A 13 22.49 -10.35 -2.38
CA GLN A 13 21.76 -11.38 -3.09
C GLN A 13 21.78 -12.72 -2.32
N ALA A 14 22.97 -13.17 -1.89
CA ALA A 14 23.11 -14.41 -1.12
C ALA A 14 22.40 -14.31 0.25
N ARG A 15 22.51 -13.17 0.93
CA ARG A 15 21.81 -12.93 2.20
C ARG A 15 20.31 -12.99 2.05
N LEU A 16 19.77 -12.33 1.04
CA LEU A 16 18.32 -12.29 0.79
C LEU A 16 17.80 -13.69 0.45
N THR A 17 18.51 -14.42 -0.41
CA THR A 17 18.21 -15.82 -0.77
C THR A 17 18.17 -16.72 0.46
N ASP A 18 19.16 -16.63 1.36
CA ASP A 18 19.22 -17.42 2.61
C ASP A 18 18.03 -17.08 3.54
N LEU A 19 17.73 -15.81 3.73
CA LEU A 19 16.62 -15.36 4.57
C LEU A 19 15.26 -15.83 4.05
N ILE A 20 15.00 -15.68 2.75
CA ILE A 20 13.76 -16.14 2.10
C ILE A 20 13.65 -17.67 2.20
N GLY A 21 14.73 -18.39 1.91
CA GLY A 21 14.76 -19.85 2.00
C GLY A 21 14.45 -20.37 3.39
N ARG A 22 15.02 -19.75 4.44
CA ARG A 22 14.73 -20.11 5.85
C ARG A 22 13.29 -19.84 6.23
N ASP A 23 12.75 -18.68 5.85
CA ASP A 23 11.35 -18.34 6.16
C ASP A 23 10.38 -19.30 5.46
N CYS A 24 10.59 -19.59 4.17
CA CYS A 24 9.78 -20.58 3.45
C CYS A 24 9.85 -21.96 4.10
N ALA A 25 11.05 -22.42 4.47
CA ALA A 25 11.22 -23.72 5.13
C ALA A 25 10.48 -23.80 6.46
N GLN A 26 10.47 -22.73 7.27
CA GLN A 26 9.71 -22.65 8.52
C GLN A 26 8.20 -22.79 8.31
N HIS A 27 7.70 -22.40 7.12
CA HIS A 27 6.29 -22.52 6.75
C HIS A 27 5.96 -23.76 5.92
N GLY A 28 6.94 -24.70 5.77
CA GLY A 28 6.76 -25.92 5.00
C GLY A 28 6.70 -25.72 3.48
N GLU A 29 7.22 -24.58 2.99
CA GLU A 29 7.23 -24.19 1.59
C GLU A 29 8.61 -24.38 0.97
N THR A 30 8.64 -24.60 -0.36
CA THR A 30 9.88 -24.60 -1.14
C THR A 30 10.05 -23.25 -1.82
N ALA A 31 11.23 -22.65 -1.68
CA ALA A 31 11.63 -21.45 -2.40
C ALA A 31 12.51 -21.82 -3.60
N GLU A 32 12.17 -21.28 -4.77
CA GLU A 32 12.98 -21.31 -5.98
C GLU A 32 13.41 -19.90 -6.32
N PHE A 33 14.59 -19.72 -6.93
CA PHE A 33 15.14 -18.40 -7.17
C PHE A 33 15.62 -18.24 -8.60
N SER A 34 15.31 -17.11 -9.21
CA SER A 34 15.98 -16.56 -10.40
C SER A 34 16.78 -15.35 -9.96
N LEU A 35 18.09 -15.40 -10.11
CA LEU A 35 19.02 -14.37 -9.64
C LEU A 35 19.54 -13.55 -10.82
N TYR A 36 19.48 -12.24 -10.70
CA TYR A 36 19.93 -11.30 -11.73
C TYR A 36 20.81 -10.23 -11.09
N SER A 37 21.97 -10.00 -11.68
CA SER A 37 22.85 -8.92 -11.24
C SER A 37 22.57 -7.59 -11.95
N THR A 38 21.72 -7.59 -13.00
CA THR A 38 21.37 -6.38 -13.75
C THR A 38 19.87 -6.32 -14.02
N ALA A 39 19.34 -5.10 -14.08
CA ALA A 39 17.97 -4.85 -14.51
C ALA A 39 17.72 -5.33 -15.96
N LYS A 40 18.73 -5.19 -16.82
CA LYS A 40 18.65 -5.57 -18.22
C LYS A 40 18.45 -7.08 -18.39
N ASP A 41 19.20 -7.91 -17.68
CA ASP A 41 19.08 -9.36 -17.77
C ASP A 41 17.73 -9.83 -17.22
N PHE A 42 17.29 -9.24 -16.11
CA PHE A 42 15.96 -9.52 -15.57
C PHE A 42 14.85 -9.18 -16.57
N LEU A 43 14.88 -7.97 -17.16
CA LEU A 43 13.85 -7.54 -18.12
C LEU A 43 13.88 -8.34 -19.43
N ALA A 44 15.04 -8.87 -19.83
CA ALA A 44 15.15 -9.74 -21.01
C ALA A 44 14.44 -11.09 -20.80
N ASP A 45 14.46 -11.61 -19.58
CA ASP A 45 13.80 -12.87 -19.21
C ASP A 45 12.35 -12.66 -18.73
N PHE A 46 12.01 -11.45 -18.33
CA PHE A 46 10.74 -11.15 -17.70
C PHE A 46 9.54 -11.41 -18.62
N ARG A 47 8.56 -12.11 -18.09
CA ARG A 47 7.22 -12.29 -18.64
C ARG A 47 6.22 -12.49 -17.52
N PRO A 48 4.94 -12.10 -17.68
CA PRO A 48 3.91 -12.37 -16.69
C PRO A 48 3.88 -13.83 -16.26
N GLY A 49 3.86 -14.07 -14.95
CA GLY A 49 3.89 -15.40 -14.35
C GLY A 49 5.28 -16.05 -14.23
N LEU A 50 6.36 -15.32 -14.52
CA LEU A 50 7.73 -15.82 -14.34
C LEU A 50 8.02 -16.20 -12.90
N CYS A 51 7.56 -15.37 -11.94
CA CYS A 51 7.78 -15.54 -10.52
C CYS A 51 6.56 -15.15 -9.69
N SER A 52 6.55 -15.58 -8.44
CA SER A 52 5.50 -15.24 -7.46
C SER A 52 5.68 -13.83 -6.90
N ALA A 53 6.91 -13.34 -6.85
CA ALA A 53 7.28 -11.97 -6.45
C ALA A 53 8.69 -11.65 -6.93
N VAL A 54 8.99 -10.34 -7.09
CA VAL A 54 10.33 -9.84 -7.38
C VAL A 54 10.84 -8.98 -6.24
N PHE A 55 12.06 -9.28 -5.78
CA PHE A 55 12.86 -8.41 -4.91
C PHE A 55 13.80 -7.60 -5.80
N LEU A 56 13.75 -6.29 -5.69
CA LEU A 56 14.41 -5.38 -6.62
C LEU A 56 15.17 -4.31 -5.85
N ASP A 57 16.50 -4.32 -5.98
CA ASP A 57 17.29 -3.22 -5.43
C ASP A 57 17.00 -1.92 -6.18
N ILE A 58 16.76 -0.85 -5.42
CA ILE A 58 16.58 0.49 -5.99
C ILE A 58 17.88 1.03 -6.57
N MET A 59 19.01 0.74 -5.92
CA MET A 59 20.31 1.33 -6.22
C MET A 59 21.19 0.42 -7.10
N LEU A 60 20.60 -0.19 -8.12
CA LEU A 60 21.36 -0.99 -9.09
C LEU A 60 22.39 -0.12 -9.81
N GLU A 61 23.66 -0.59 -9.86
CA GLU A 61 24.71 0.02 -10.67
C GLU A 61 24.56 -0.39 -12.16
N ASP A 62 23.44 -0.01 -12.79
CA ASP A 62 23.11 -0.35 -14.20
C ASP A 62 22.57 0.90 -14.92
N GLU A 63 22.31 0.79 -16.22
CA GLU A 63 21.64 1.83 -17.03
C GLU A 63 20.23 2.16 -16.50
N LEU A 64 19.57 1.18 -15.85
CA LEU A 64 18.26 1.31 -15.23
C LEU A 64 18.38 1.06 -13.73
N ASN A 65 17.87 1.98 -12.93
CA ASN A 65 17.68 1.75 -11.50
C ASN A 65 16.48 0.83 -11.23
N GLY A 66 16.30 0.42 -9.97
CA GLY A 66 15.19 -0.48 -9.62
C GLY A 66 13.81 0.13 -9.85
N ILE A 67 13.65 1.45 -9.70
CA ILE A 67 12.36 2.12 -9.93
C ILE A 67 11.99 2.09 -11.41
N ASP A 68 12.92 2.44 -12.31
CA ASP A 68 12.69 2.38 -13.75
C ASP A 68 12.39 0.96 -14.22
N THR A 69 13.08 -0.02 -13.61
CA THR A 69 12.85 -1.45 -13.86
C THR A 69 11.45 -1.87 -13.44
N ALA A 70 11.00 -1.45 -12.26
CA ALA A 70 9.66 -1.74 -11.77
C ALA A 70 8.56 -1.14 -12.66
N TRP A 71 8.75 0.05 -13.21
CA TRP A 71 7.83 0.63 -14.19
C TRP A 71 7.69 -0.24 -15.43
N LYS A 72 8.79 -0.76 -15.97
CA LYS A 72 8.76 -1.66 -17.13
C LYS A 72 8.09 -3.00 -16.82
N VAL A 73 8.20 -3.47 -15.58
CA VAL A 73 7.44 -4.64 -15.12
C VAL A 73 5.95 -4.33 -15.10
N ARG A 74 5.54 -3.18 -14.56
CA ARG A 74 4.12 -2.77 -14.49
C ARG A 74 3.46 -2.59 -15.85
N GLU A 75 4.21 -2.19 -16.88
CA GLU A 75 3.71 -2.14 -18.26
C GLU A 75 3.26 -3.52 -18.77
N GLN A 76 3.80 -4.62 -18.23
CA GLN A 76 3.54 -5.99 -18.66
C GLN A 76 2.70 -6.78 -17.65
N ASP A 77 2.85 -6.50 -16.35
CA ASP A 77 2.15 -7.17 -15.23
C ASP A 77 1.85 -6.18 -14.12
N GLU A 78 0.59 -5.77 -14.04
CA GLU A 78 0.12 -4.85 -12.99
C GLU A 78 0.04 -5.52 -11.61
N SER A 79 -0.06 -6.86 -11.57
CA SER A 79 -0.38 -7.64 -10.38
C SER A 79 0.83 -8.27 -9.68
N LEU A 80 1.98 -8.39 -10.36
CA LEU A 80 3.17 -9.02 -9.77
C LEU A 80 3.58 -8.29 -8.49
N PRO A 81 3.68 -8.96 -7.33
CA PRO A 81 4.23 -8.38 -6.13
C PRO A 81 5.68 -7.93 -6.32
N ILE A 82 5.94 -6.63 -6.16
CA ILE A 82 7.28 -6.02 -6.19
C ILE A 82 7.65 -5.63 -4.77
N ILE A 83 8.81 -6.08 -4.30
CA ILE A 83 9.40 -5.72 -3.03
C ILE A 83 10.71 -5.00 -3.32
N PHE A 84 10.81 -3.75 -2.91
CA PHE A 84 12.07 -3.02 -3.05
C PHE A 84 13.01 -3.33 -1.90
N THR A 85 14.31 -3.44 -2.23
CA THR A 85 15.40 -3.42 -1.24
C THR A 85 16.19 -2.13 -1.43
N THR A 86 16.64 -1.48 -0.34
CA THR A 86 17.38 -0.22 -0.44
C THR A 86 18.19 0.08 0.80
N THR A 87 19.32 0.78 0.63
CA THR A 87 20.10 1.34 1.75
C THR A 87 19.52 2.64 2.29
N GLU A 88 18.66 3.33 1.55
CA GLU A 88 18.11 4.63 1.93
C GLU A 88 16.64 4.57 2.33
N LYS A 89 16.30 5.24 3.44
CA LYS A 89 14.92 5.30 3.97
C LYS A 89 14.00 6.28 3.21
N GLY A 90 14.52 7.05 2.28
CA GLY A 90 13.81 8.17 1.62
C GLY A 90 13.14 7.84 0.28
N PHE A 91 13.44 6.71 -0.35
CA PHE A 91 13.00 6.40 -1.72
C PHE A 91 11.53 5.98 -1.89
N ALA A 92 10.77 5.87 -0.80
CA ALA A 92 9.32 5.60 -0.90
C ALA A 92 8.54 6.67 -1.71
N LEU A 93 9.17 7.82 -1.98
CA LEU A 93 8.54 8.95 -2.68
C LEU A 93 8.67 8.88 -4.21
N ASP A 94 9.71 8.24 -4.75
CA ASP A 94 9.95 8.18 -6.21
C ASP A 94 9.25 6.99 -6.89
N SER A 95 8.72 6.04 -6.11
CA SER A 95 7.99 4.87 -6.61
C SER A 95 6.49 5.15 -6.86
N TYR A 96 6.15 6.38 -7.17
CA TYR A 96 4.81 6.85 -7.50
C TYR A 96 4.16 5.96 -8.58
N GLY A 97 3.11 5.23 -8.25
CA GLY A 97 2.34 4.42 -9.20
C GLY A 97 2.82 2.98 -9.41
N ILE A 98 3.95 2.56 -8.84
CA ILE A 98 4.46 1.18 -9.00
C ILE A 98 3.65 0.16 -8.18
N HIS A 99 2.96 0.60 -7.12
CA HIS A 99 2.22 -0.29 -6.21
C HIS A 99 3.09 -1.44 -5.67
N ALA A 100 4.26 -1.09 -5.09
CA ALA A 100 5.12 -2.07 -4.45
C ALA A 100 4.43 -2.73 -3.25
N LEU A 101 4.66 -4.03 -3.06
CA LEU A 101 4.16 -4.77 -1.91
C LEU A 101 4.82 -4.26 -0.62
N ASP A 102 6.13 -4.01 -0.65
CA ASP A 102 6.88 -3.56 0.51
C ASP A 102 8.22 -2.90 0.14
N PHE A 103 8.85 -2.27 1.15
CA PHE A 103 10.19 -1.69 1.11
C PHE A 103 11.03 -2.24 2.27
N LEU A 104 12.08 -2.96 1.95
CA LEU A 104 12.99 -3.55 2.93
C LEU A 104 14.30 -2.77 2.96
N VAL A 105 14.60 -2.16 4.11
CA VAL A 105 15.86 -1.42 4.30
C VAL A 105 17.00 -2.38 4.53
N LYS A 106 18.09 -2.22 3.79
CA LYS A 106 19.32 -3.00 3.95
C LYS A 106 20.11 -2.53 5.20
N PRO A 107 20.72 -3.42 5.97
CA PRO A 107 20.68 -4.88 5.82
C PRO A 107 19.31 -5.45 6.18
N VAL A 108 18.70 -6.22 5.29
CA VAL A 108 17.37 -6.79 5.48
C VAL A 108 17.31 -7.59 6.78
N GLN A 109 16.33 -7.25 7.65
CA GLN A 109 16.13 -7.94 8.92
C GLN A 109 15.16 -9.12 8.74
N PRO A 110 15.40 -10.26 9.40
CA PRO A 110 14.55 -11.44 9.28
C PRO A 110 13.08 -11.17 9.59
N GLU A 111 12.80 -10.35 10.62
CA GLU A 111 11.44 -10.03 11.06
C GLU A 111 10.68 -9.23 10.01
N ALA A 112 11.33 -8.24 9.40
CA ALA A 112 10.75 -7.42 8.34
C ALA A 112 10.45 -8.27 7.09
N LEU A 113 11.38 -9.15 6.71
CA LEU A 113 11.18 -10.08 5.61
C LEU A 113 10.03 -11.06 5.88
N SER A 114 10.00 -11.67 7.08
CA SER A 114 8.96 -12.63 7.46
C SER A 114 7.56 -11.97 7.42
N TRP A 115 7.46 -10.74 7.88
CA TRP A 115 6.21 -9.98 7.78
C TRP A 115 5.81 -9.71 6.31
N CYS A 116 6.75 -9.32 5.47
CA CYS A 116 6.54 -9.11 4.03
C CYS A 116 6.08 -10.40 3.33
N LEU A 117 6.76 -11.52 3.57
CA LEU A 117 6.39 -12.83 3.02
C LEU A 117 5.06 -13.35 3.57
N GLY A 118 4.72 -13.04 4.83
CA GLY A 118 3.41 -13.32 5.41
C GLY A 118 2.28 -12.64 4.65
N ARG A 119 2.49 -11.39 4.23
CA ARG A 119 1.54 -10.66 3.36
C ARG A 119 1.41 -11.32 1.99
N LEU A 120 2.52 -11.72 1.39
CA LEU A 120 2.52 -12.40 0.10
C LEU A 120 1.73 -13.73 0.15
N ARG A 121 1.85 -14.51 1.24
CA ARG A 121 1.14 -15.78 1.44
C ARG A 121 -0.37 -15.63 1.62
N THR A 122 -0.80 -14.57 2.25
CA THR A 122 -2.22 -14.38 2.60
C THR A 122 -3.05 -13.80 1.46
N GLU A 123 -2.47 -13.59 0.26
CA GLU A 123 -3.12 -12.87 -0.84
C GLU A 123 -3.73 -11.54 -0.36
N VAL A 124 -3.16 -10.98 0.70
CA VAL A 124 -3.54 -9.63 1.13
C VAL A 124 -3.18 -8.72 -0.03
N ALA A 125 -4.17 -8.10 -0.61
CA ALA A 125 -3.99 -7.10 -1.65
C ALA A 125 -2.79 -6.21 -1.30
N ALA A 126 -1.92 -5.93 -2.28
CA ALA A 126 -0.78 -5.03 -2.10
C ALA A 126 -1.23 -3.83 -1.29
N PRO A 127 -0.42 -3.30 -0.36
CA PRO A 127 -0.86 -2.17 0.45
C PRO A 127 -1.28 -1.05 -0.49
N GLU A 128 -2.53 -0.67 -0.37
CA GLU A 128 -3.08 0.41 -1.15
C GLU A 128 -2.54 1.72 -0.59
N TYR A 129 -1.90 2.49 -1.43
CA TYR A 129 -1.37 3.81 -1.08
C TYR A 129 -2.20 4.92 -1.73
N LEU A 130 -2.41 5.97 -0.97
CA LEU A 130 -2.98 7.22 -1.45
C LEU A 130 -1.85 8.25 -1.60
N TYR A 131 -1.65 8.70 -2.82
CA TYR A 131 -0.66 9.73 -3.12
C TYR A 131 -1.32 11.10 -3.14
N VAL A 132 -0.83 11.99 -2.30
CA VAL A 132 -1.37 13.34 -2.14
C VAL A 132 -0.25 14.36 -2.09
N LYS A 133 -0.61 15.64 -2.30
CA LYS A 133 0.30 16.76 -2.13
C LYS A 133 -0.11 17.57 -0.91
N GLU A 134 0.75 17.64 0.07
CA GLU A 134 0.53 18.48 1.25
C GLU A 134 0.61 19.95 0.85
N LYS A 135 -0.23 20.76 1.48
CA LYS A 135 -0.16 22.21 1.39
C LYS A 135 0.96 22.69 2.30
N GLY A 136 2.07 23.19 1.73
CA GLY A 136 3.17 23.76 2.50
C GLY A 136 2.76 25.04 3.25
N VAL A 137 3.59 25.46 4.19
CA VAL A 137 3.39 26.68 4.99
C VAL A 137 3.31 27.93 4.10
N ASP A 138 4.09 27.94 3.03
CA ASP A 138 3.98 28.91 1.94
C ASP A 138 3.17 28.27 0.82
N ASP A 139 2.05 28.88 0.44
CA ASP A 139 1.11 28.37 -0.59
C ASP A 139 1.75 27.95 -1.95
N GLN A 140 3.04 28.16 -2.12
CA GLN A 140 3.80 27.82 -3.33
C GLN A 140 4.59 26.50 -3.24
N VAL A 141 4.77 25.93 -2.06
CA VAL A 141 5.53 24.67 -1.88
C VAL A 141 4.55 23.54 -1.63
N THR A 142 4.58 22.52 -2.48
CA THR A 142 3.80 21.30 -2.27
C THR A 142 4.76 20.16 -1.96
N ILE A 143 4.48 19.43 -0.88
CA ILE A 143 5.27 18.26 -0.46
C ILE A 143 4.49 17.00 -0.86
N PRO A 144 5.07 16.11 -1.67
CA PRO A 144 4.41 14.85 -1.98
C PRO A 144 4.38 13.94 -0.75
N HIS A 145 3.22 13.35 -0.47
CA HIS A 145 3.03 12.36 0.60
C HIS A 145 2.43 11.08 0.04
N CYS A 146 2.94 9.96 0.57
CA CYS A 146 2.41 8.63 0.34
C CYS A 146 1.77 8.14 1.65
N ILE A 147 0.47 7.93 1.64
CA ILE A 147 -0.30 7.50 2.80
C ILE A 147 -0.77 6.07 2.57
N LEU A 148 -0.42 5.18 3.48
CA LEU A 148 -1.00 3.84 3.49
C LEU A 148 -2.51 3.95 3.74
N LEU A 149 -3.34 3.43 2.85
CA LEU A 149 -4.80 3.50 3.02
C LEU A 149 -5.30 2.78 4.28
N ASN A 150 -4.50 1.85 4.82
CA ASN A 150 -4.75 1.23 6.11
C ASN A 150 -4.61 2.21 7.28
N ASP A 151 -3.87 3.30 7.11
CA ASP A 151 -3.66 4.33 8.13
C ASP A 151 -4.63 5.50 8.00
N LEU A 152 -5.33 5.62 6.87
CA LEU A 152 -6.33 6.66 6.65
C LEU A 152 -7.61 6.33 7.42
N ILE A 153 -7.96 7.19 8.40
CA ILE A 153 -9.12 7.02 9.28
C ILE A 153 -10.36 7.66 8.66
N ASP A 154 -10.28 8.95 8.42
CA ASP A 154 -11.36 9.73 7.80
C ASP A 154 -10.81 10.98 7.12
N THR A 155 -11.65 11.65 6.35
CA THR A 155 -11.30 12.91 5.69
C THR A 155 -12.38 13.93 5.88
N GLU A 156 -12.00 15.20 5.92
CA GLU A 156 -12.97 16.29 5.89
C GLU A 156 -12.52 17.45 5.01
N SER A 157 -13.49 18.16 4.42
CA SER A 157 -13.23 19.38 3.66
C SER A 157 -13.71 20.60 4.45
N ILE A 158 -12.75 21.42 4.89
CA ILE A 158 -12.99 22.66 5.62
C ILE A 158 -12.47 23.83 4.81
N ALA A 159 -13.31 24.82 4.51
CA ALA A 159 -12.93 26.06 3.81
C ALA A 159 -12.07 25.82 2.53
N ARG A 160 -12.42 24.80 1.75
CA ARG A 160 -11.73 24.35 0.52
C ARG A 160 -10.37 23.66 0.74
N VAL A 161 -9.98 23.40 1.97
CA VAL A 161 -8.84 22.54 2.30
C VAL A 161 -9.38 21.15 2.60
N CYS A 162 -8.75 20.12 2.05
CA CYS A 162 -9.04 18.75 2.42
C CYS A 162 -8.04 18.31 3.48
N VAL A 163 -8.55 17.83 4.61
CA VAL A 163 -7.75 17.30 5.70
C VAL A 163 -7.92 15.79 5.75
N LEU A 164 -6.82 15.06 5.78
CA LEU A 164 -6.76 13.63 5.99
C LEU A 164 -6.38 13.36 7.44
N HIS A 165 -7.22 12.64 8.15
CA HIS A 165 -6.93 12.17 9.50
C HIS A 165 -6.34 10.76 9.41
N THR A 166 -5.09 10.60 9.84
CA THR A 166 -4.38 9.33 9.80
C THR A 166 -3.98 8.86 11.19
N VAL A 167 -3.57 7.61 11.32
CA VAL A 167 -3.05 7.07 12.60
C VAL A 167 -1.78 7.78 13.08
N THR A 168 -1.07 8.45 12.19
CA THR A 168 0.17 9.19 12.48
C THR A 168 -0.03 10.69 12.65
N GLY A 169 -1.23 11.20 12.36
CA GLY A 169 -1.58 12.63 12.47
C GLY A 169 -2.39 13.15 11.29
N ASP A 170 -2.67 14.44 11.33
CA ASP A 170 -3.48 15.11 10.31
C ASP A 170 -2.61 15.72 9.22
N LEU A 171 -3.08 15.60 7.97
CA LEU A 171 -2.40 16.12 6.79
C LEU A 171 -3.36 17.00 5.98
N SER A 172 -2.99 18.26 5.75
CA SER A 172 -3.74 19.17 4.89
C SER A 172 -3.26 19.06 3.44
N ILE A 173 -4.15 18.73 2.52
CA ILE A 173 -3.80 18.48 1.12
C ILE A 173 -4.41 19.51 0.16
N ILE A 174 -3.78 19.66 -1.00
CA ILE A 174 -4.25 20.59 -2.04
C ILE A 174 -5.30 19.99 -2.97
N GLN A 175 -5.41 18.65 -3.02
CA GLN A 175 -6.41 17.97 -3.83
C GLN A 175 -7.83 18.35 -3.37
N LYS A 176 -8.74 18.52 -4.33
CA LYS A 176 -10.15 18.71 -4.01
C LYS A 176 -10.74 17.38 -3.50
N HIS A 177 -11.73 17.49 -2.64
CA HIS A 177 -12.41 16.31 -2.09
C HIS A 177 -13.03 15.39 -3.18
N GLY A 178 -13.55 15.96 -4.29
CA GLY A 178 -14.07 15.19 -5.40
C GLY A 178 -13.01 14.32 -6.07
N ASP A 179 -11.83 14.91 -6.30
CA ASP A 179 -10.69 14.21 -6.90
C ASP A 179 -10.19 13.09 -5.95
N LEU A 180 -10.21 13.34 -4.64
CA LEU A 180 -9.84 12.35 -3.63
C LEU A 180 -10.75 11.11 -3.64
N ILE A 181 -12.07 11.30 -3.80
CA ILE A 181 -13.02 10.17 -3.90
C ILE A 181 -12.69 9.26 -5.09
N GLU A 182 -12.22 9.84 -6.20
CA GLU A 182 -11.88 9.07 -7.39
C GLU A 182 -10.57 8.27 -7.21
N LEU A 183 -9.66 8.75 -6.36
CA LEU A 183 -8.39 8.09 -6.04
C LEU A 183 -8.55 6.96 -5.03
N LEU A 184 -9.64 6.93 -4.26
CA LEU A 184 -9.88 5.88 -3.28
C LEU A 184 -10.46 4.61 -3.93
N PRO A 185 -10.05 3.40 -3.47
CA PRO A 185 -10.55 2.15 -4.03
C PRO A 185 -12.05 1.99 -3.82
N LYS A 186 -12.74 1.51 -4.84
CA LYS A 186 -14.21 1.31 -4.85
C LYS A 186 -14.63 -0.02 -4.20
N THR A 187 -13.95 -0.41 -3.13
CA THR A 187 -14.18 -1.68 -2.41
C THR A 187 -15.30 -1.61 -1.37
N GLY A 188 -15.97 -0.47 -1.24
CA GLY A 188 -16.96 -0.22 -0.17
C GLY A 188 -16.33 0.08 1.20
N ARG A 189 -14.99 0.09 1.31
CA ARG A 189 -14.24 0.40 2.53
C ARG A 189 -14.30 1.89 2.87
N PHE A 190 -14.20 2.75 1.87
CA PHE A 190 -14.27 4.21 2.00
C PHE A 190 -15.65 4.70 1.61
N TYR A 191 -16.28 5.47 2.48
CA TYR A 191 -17.65 5.91 2.27
C TYR A 191 -17.85 7.39 2.62
N GLU A 192 -18.48 8.14 1.71
CA GLU A 192 -18.84 9.53 1.96
C GLU A 192 -20.11 9.62 2.83
N TYR A 193 -19.96 9.76 4.14
CA TYR A 193 -21.06 9.82 5.11
C TYR A 193 -21.72 11.20 5.24
N ALA A 194 -21.03 12.25 4.82
CA ALA A 194 -21.55 13.61 4.71
C ALA A 194 -20.85 14.33 3.56
N ARG A 195 -21.39 15.44 3.10
CA ARG A 195 -20.79 16.22 2.01
C ARG A 195 -19.37 16.64 2.37
N GLY A 196 -18.41 16.24 1.56
CA GLY A 196 -16.99 16.55 1.76
C GLY A 196 -16.36 15.80 2.93
N ARG A 197 -16.92 14.66 3.36
CA ARG A 197 -16.42 13.84 4.46
C ARG A 197 -16.51 12.37 4.11
N ILE A 198 -15.36 11.70 4.13
CA ILE A 198 -15.24 10.26 3.87
C ILE A 198 -14.76 9.59 5.15
N VAL A 199 -15.24 8.39 5.44
CA VAL A 199 -14.76 7.54 6.53
C VAL A 199 -14.24 6.22 5.96
N ASN A 200 -13.21 5.69 6.57
CA ASN A 200 -12.75 4.33 6.38
C ASN A 200 -13.49 3.42 7.37
N PHE A 201 -14.36 2.57 6.86
CA PHE A 201 -15.15 1.65 7.68
C PHE A 201 -14.32 0.65 8.48
N SER A 202 -13.06 0.43 8.13
CA SER A 202 -12.14 -0.37 8.94
C SER A 202 -11.86 0.23 10.33
N PHE A 203 -12.06 1.55 10.49
CA PHE A 203 -11.92 2.24 11.78
C PHE A 203 -13.23 2.45 12.52
N VAL A 204 -14.37 2.07 11.94
CA VAL A 204 -15.68 2.21 12.59
C VAL A 204 -15.94 1.01 13.49
N VAL A 205 -16.27 1.28 14.75
CA VAL A 205 -16.65 0.28 15.75
C VAL A 205 -18.15 -0.03 15.64
N SER A 206 -18.96 1.01 15.52
CA SER A 206 -20.42 0.88 15.43
C SER A 206 -21.04 2.08 14.73
N ILE A 207 -22.22 1.87 14.15
CA ILE A 207 -23.10 2.94 13.66
C ILE A 207 -24.47 2.74 14.31
N ASP A 208 -25.04 3.79 14.86
CA ASP A 208 -26.39 3.78 15.40
C ASP A 208 -27.44 4.02 14.31
N THR A 209 -28.72 3.93 14.70
CA THR A 209 -29.85 4.13 13.78
C THR A 209 -30.02 5.59 13.33
N CYS A 210 -29.40 6.54 14.02
CA CYS A 210 -29.43 7.97 13.70
C CYS A 210 -28.28 8.36 12.76
N GLY A 211 -27.33 7.44 12.52
CA GLY A 211 -26.14 7.67 11.68
C GLY A 211 -24.97 8.28 12.44
N GLU A 212 -24.90 8.08 13.75
CA GLU A 212 -23.70 8.39 14.54
C GLU A 212 -22.71 7.22 14.42
N LEU A 213 -21.49 7.51 13.93
CA LEU A 213 -20.40 6.54 13.80
C LEU A 213 -19.46 6.70 14.98
N LEU A 214 -19.20 5.61 15.69
CA LEU A 214 -18.14 5.54 16.71
C LEU A 214 -16.88 4.97 16.07
N LEU A 215 -15.78 5.70 16.16
CA LEU A 215 -14.47 5.27 15.65
C LEU A 215 -13.68 4.54 16.74
N LYS A 216 -12.65 3.77 16.31
CA LYS A 216 -11.72 3.05 17.21
C LYS A 216 -10.91 3.95 18.13
N ASP A 217 -10.67 5.20 17.71
CA ASP A 217 -9.99 6.23 18.50
C ASP A 217 -10.91 6.98 19.49
N GLY A 218 -12.20 6.59 19.53
CA GLY A 218 -13.22 7.18 20.41
C GLY A 218 -13.92 8.41 19.84
N ARG A 219 -13.47 8.94 18.69
CA ARG A 219 -14.18 10.05 18.02
C ARG A 219 -15.54 9.58 17.51
N ARG A 220 -16.47 10.54 17.44
CA ARG A 220 -17.81 10.35 16.94
C ARG A 220 -18.03 11.21 15.70
N LEU A 221 -18.47 10.58 14.62
CA LEU A 221 -18.81 11.26 13.38
C LEU A 221 -20.32 11.19 13.16
N PHE A 222 -20.87 12.22 12.55
CA PHE A 222 -22.32 12.32 12.33
C PHE A 222 -22.64 12.39 10.85
N CYS A 223 -23.44 11.43 10.38
CA CYS A 223 -23.95 11.45 9.02
C CYS A 223 -24.88 12.65 8.79
N SER A 224 -24.91 13.13 7.56
CA SER A 224 -26.00 13.99 7.17
C SER A 224 -27.34 13.22 7.26
N ARG A 225 -28.44 13.89 7.66
CA ARG A 225 -29.77 13.26 7.78
C ARG A 225 -30.19 12.45 6.54
N ARG A 226 -29.79 12.92 5.35
CA ARG A 226 -30.09 12.27 4.07
C ARG A 226 -29.29 10.99 3.86
N LYS A 227 -28.06 10.92 4.38
CA LYS A 227 -27.14 9.79 4.18
C LYS A 227 -27.16 8.76 5.32
N ALA A 228 -27.79 9.05 6.46
CA ALA A 228 -27.74 8.18 7.64
C ALA A 228 -28.16 6.73 7.32
N LYS A 229 -29.30 6.55 6.64
CA LYS A 229 -29.82 5.22 6.28
C LYS A 229 -28.85 4.49 5.30
N ASP A 230 -28.38 5.19 4.28
CA ASP A 230 -27.50 4.62 3.26
C ASP A 230 -26.13 4.28 3.86
N THR A 231 -25.63 5.09 4.81
CA THR A 231 -24.37 4.83 5.51
C THR A 231 -24.46 3.57 6.38
N VAL A 232 -25.56 3.38 7.09
CA VAL A 232 -25.81 2.16 7.90
C VAL A 232 -25.82 0.93 7.00
N GLU A 233 -26.50 1.00 5.86
CA GLU A 233 -26.57 -0.11 4.92
C GLU A 233 -25.21 -0.41 4.29
N ALA A 234 -24.47 0.62 3.85
CA ALA A 234 -23.12 0.47 3.30
C ALA A 234 -22.16 -0.16 4.32
N TYR A 235 -22.23 0.24 5.60
CA TYR A 235 -21.42 -0.38 6.66
C TYR A 235 -21.75 -1.86 6.87
N ARG A 236 -23.03 -2.24 6.86
CA ARG A 236 -23.44 -3.64 6.93
C ARG A 236 -22.87 -4.46 5.76
N GLN A 237 -22.96 -3.93 4.54
CA GLN A 237 -22.41 -4.59 3.36
C GLN A 237 -20.90 -4.77 3.47
N PHE A 238 -20.19 -3.77 3.96
CA PHE A 238 -18.75 -3.86 4.24
C PHE A 238 -18.44 -4.96 5.28
N GLN A 239 -19.19 -5.03 6.39
CA GLN A 239 -18.99 -6.07 7.41
C GLN A 239 -19.25 -7.48 6.83
N PHE A 240 -20.29 -7.67 6.03
CA PHE A 240 -20.56 -8.95 5.38
C PHE A 240 -19.47 -9.34 4.38
N ALA A 241 -18.91 -8.39 3.63
CA ALA A 241 -17.79 -8.65 2.73
C ALA A 241 -16.54 -9.11 3.51
N GLN A 242 -16.25 -8.47 4.64
CA GLN A 242 -15.15 -8.85 5.53
C GLN A 242 -15.31 -10.27 6.12
N LEU A 243 -16.52 -10.68 6.47
CA LEU A 243 -16.77 -12.03 6.98
C LEU A 243 -16.55 -13.08 5.89
N ARG A 244 -16.99 -12.82 4.66
CA ARG A 244 -16.78 -13.74 3.52
C ARG A 244 -15.32 -13.90 3.16
N SER A 245 -14.51 -12.84 3.23
CA SER A 245 -13.07 -12.91 2.95
C SER A 245 -12.27 -13.67 4.00
N LYS A 246 -12.82 -13.83 5.22
CA LYS A 246 -12.19 -14.58 6.31
C LYS A 246 -12.58 -16.06 6.37
N GLY A 247 -13.32 -16.56 5.38
CA GLY A 247 -13.62 -18.00 5.24
C GLY A 247 -14.55 -18.58 6.30
N VAL A 248 -15.46 -17.77 6.86
CA VAL A 248 -16.58 -18.24 7.71
C VAL A 248 -17.86 -18.31 6.91
#